data_4119df533d6c399c1a6514ae630ab52d
#
_entry.id   4119df533d6c399c1a6514ae630ab52d
#
_cell.length_a   1.000
_cell.length_b   1.000
_cell.length_c   1.000
_cell.angle_alpha   90.00
_cell.angle_beta   90.00
_cell.angle_gamma   90.00
#
_symmetry.space_group_name_H-M   'P 1'
#
loop_
_entity.id
_entity.type
_entity.pdbx_description
1 polymer ?
#
loop_
_entity_poly.entity_id
_entity_poly.type
_entity_poly.pdbx_seq_one_letter_code
_entity_poly.pdbx_strand_id
1 'polypeptide(L)'
;GTPMSEDMVGGETFDMYGMSKLATECMLKFANVKSHIMRPFTIYGPGQSMDYPLPAIIERAKREECSVWGSGTQVRDWVHINDALRVFEYLVQREEPIVLNIGTGIPLTFKEVAQIIYKEIHGEYSLDLRTKSDQPEGAVYRYADITLLKSLGLEPKISFAEGIRTMI
;
A
#
# COMPACT_ATOMS: atom_id res chain seq x y z
N GLY A 1 -11.64 -9.04 -7.12
CA GLY A 1 -10.89 -9.58 -5.99
C GLY A 1 -11.58 -9.26 -4.68
N THR A 2 -11.36 -10.05 -3.67
CA THR A 2 -11.87 -9.82 -2.31
C THR A 2 -10.79 -9.11 -1.47
N PRO A 3 -11.18 -8.26 -0.48
CA PRO A 3 -10.23 -7.70 0.46
C PRO A 3 -9.54 -8.80 1.26
N MET A 4 -8.28 -8.60 1.60
CA MET A 4 -7.48 -9.57 2.35
C MET A 4 -7.65 -9.31 3.86
N SER A 5 -8.25 -10.29 4.59
CA SER A 5 -8.37 -10.24 6.05
C SER A 5 -7.10 -10.74 6.73
N GLU A 6 -6.97 -10.51 8.05
CA GLU A 6 -5.86 -10.99 8.87
C GLU A 6 -5.80 -12.52 8.95
N ASP A 7 -6.91 -13.22 8.75
CA ASP A 7 -6.99 -14.69 8.75
C ASP A 7 -6.48 -15.31 7.45
N MET A 8 -6.38 -14.52 6.39
CA MET A 8 -5.82 -14.99 5.12
C MET A 8 -4.30 -15.10 5.22
N VAL A 9 -3.82 -16.35 5.31
CA VAL A 9 -2.39 -16.66 5.37
C VAL A 9 -2.01 -17.43 4.11
N GLY A 10 -1.23 -16.78 3.26
CA GLY A 10 -0.74 -17.38 2.04
C GLY A 10 -1.76 -17.36 0.90
N GLY A 11 -1.35 -16.89 -0.25
CA GLY A 11 -2.09 -16.98 -1.51
C GLY A 11 -1.38 -17.92 -2.47
N GLU A 12 -1.90 -18.05 -3.69
CA GLU A 12 -1.36 -18.93 -4.73
C GLU A 12 0.06 -18.57 -5.20
N THR A 13 0.57 -17.38 -4.85
CA THR A 13 1.93 -16.93 -5.19
C THR A 13 2.74 -16.65 -3.94
N PHE A 14 3.40 -17.69 -3.42
CA PHE A 14 4.44 -17.54 -2.41
C PHE A 14 5.76 -17.17 -3.09
N ASP A 15 6.16 -15.91 -2.96
CA ASP A 15 7.54 -15.55 -3.21
C ASP A 15 8.41 -15.76 -1.95
N MET A 16 9.73 -15.80 -2.11
CA MET A 16 10.67 -16.02 -1.00
C MET A 16 10.53 -14.94 0.08
N TYR A 17 10.17 -13.70 -0.30
CA TYR A 17 9.94 -12.62 0.64
C TYR A 17 8.71 -12.90 1.50
N GLY A 18 7.57 -13.21 0.89
CA GLY A 18 6.33 -13.54 1.61
C GLY A 18 6.52 -14.73 2.55
N MET A 19 7.21 -15.79 2.08
CA MET A 19 7.55 -16.95 2.90
C MET A 19 8.42 -16.57 4.11
N SER A 20 9.41 -15.71 3.94
CA SER A 20 10.28 -15.26 5.06
C SER A 20 9.48 -14.50 6.12
N LYS A 21 8.52 -13.67 5.71
CA LYS A 21 7.65 -12.93 6.64
C LYS A 21 6.70 -13.86 7.39
N LEU A 22 6.09 -14.81 6.69
CA LEU A 22 5.23 -15.82 7.31
C LEU A 22 6.02 -16.69 8.31
N ALA A 23 7.22 -17.13 7.94
CA ALA A 23 8.08 -17.87 8.85
C ALA A 23 8.38 -17.08 10.13
N THR A 24 8.66 -15.77 10.02
CA THR A 24 8.87 -14.89 11.17
C THR A 24 7.63 -14.85 12.08
N GLU A 25 6.43 -14.69 11.52
CA GLU A 25 5.19 -14.71 12.29
C GLU A 25 4.97 -16.05 13.02
N CYS A 26 5.26 -17.17 12.33
CA CYS A 26 5.19 -18.50 12.93
C CYS A 26 6.20 -18.64 14.08
N MET A 27 7.44 -18.22 13.90
CA MET A 27 8.49 -18.29 14.93
C MET A 27 8.11 -17.49 16.19
N LEU A 28 7.55 -16.29 16.04
CA LEU A 28 7.07 -15.48 17.18
C LEU A 28 5.98 -16.19 17.97
N LYS A 29 5.05 -16.82 17.28
CA LYS A 29 4.00 -17.64 17.93
C LYS A 29 4.58 -18.83 18.70
N PHE A 30 5.52 -19.56 18.11
CA PHE A 30 6.17 -20.70 18.76
C PHE A 30 7.06 -20.30 19.94
N ALA A 31 7.73 -19.17 19.85
CA ALA A 31 8.59 -18.66 20.90
C ALA A 31 7.81 -18.13 22.13
N ASN A 32 6.48 -18.11 22.05
CA ASN A 32 5.59 -17.57 23.10
C ASN A 32 5.95 -16.13 23.50
N VAL A 33 6.41 -15.33 22.51
CA VAL A 33 6.73 -13.92 22.69
C VAL A 33 5.50 -13.08 22.45
N LYS A 34 5.13 -12.23 23.40
CA LYS A 34 4.08 -11.23 23.18
C LYS A 34 4.56 -10.25 22.10
N SER A 35 3.92 -10.28 20.95
CA SER A 35 4.31 -9.47 19.80
C SER A 35 3.09 -8.95 19.05
N HIS A 36 3.18 -7.70 18.56
CA HIS A 36 2.25 -7.17 17.60
C HIS A 36 2.78 -7.42 16.19
N ILE A 37 1.91 -7.86 15.30
CA ILE A 37 2.24 -8.11 13.90
C ILE A 37 1.52 -7.07 13.04
N MET A 38 2.28 -6.18 12.44
CA MET A 38 1.79 -5.23 11.46
C MET A 38 1.97 -5.82 10.05
N ARG A 39 0.89 -5.88 9.29
CA ARG A 39 0.90 -6.28 7.87
C ARG A 39 0.55 -5.08 6.98
N PRO A 40 1.53 -4.22 6.69
CA PRO A 40 1.28 -3.06 5.85
C PRO A 40 1.06 -3.48 4.40
N PHE A 41 0.07 -2.85 3.75
CA PHE A 41 -0.11 -2.94 2.31
C PHE A 41 0.89 -2.02 1.62
N THR A 42 0.49 -1.09 0.77
CA THR A 42 1.48 -0.24 0.11
C THR A 42 1.66 1.08 0.85
N ILE A 43 2.63 1.13 1.78
CA ILE A 43 2.97 2.38 2.46
C ILE A 43 3.67 3.33 1.49
N TYR A 44 3.29 4.61 1.54
CA TYR A 44 3.93 5.67 0.79
C TYR A 44 4.03 6.96 1.63
N GLY A 45 4.93 7.86 1.23
CA GLY A 45 5.09 9.16 1.88
C GLY A 45 6.38 9.87 1.48
N PRO A 46 6.63 11.08 2.02
CA PRO A 46 7.82 11.86 1.73
C PRO A 46 9.11 11.08 2.01
N GLY A 47 10.11 11.22 1.14
CA GLY A 47 11.40 10.56 1.27
C GLY A 47 11.45 9.11 0.77
N GLN A 48 10.38 8.60 0.16
CA GLN A 48 10.41 7.26 -0.44
C GLN A 48 11.41 7.20 -1.59
N SER A 49 12.21 6.09 -1.65
CA SER A 49 13.22 5.89 -2.71
C SER A 49 12.60 5.85 -4.11
N MET A 50 13.36 6.35 -5.11
CA MET A 50 13.02 6.28 -6.53
C MET A 50 12.92 4.86 -7.10
N ASP A 51 13.41 3.84 -6.37
CA ASP A 51 13.24 2.43 -6.73
C ASP A 51 11.80 1.93 -6.60
N TYR A 52 10.94 2.71 -5.91
CA TYR A 52 9.52 2.40 -5.78
C TYR A 52 8.69 3.05 -6.89
N PRO A 53 7.57 2.42 -7.28
CA PRO A 53 6.76 2.89 -8.41
C PRO A 53 6.21 4.31 -8.24
N LEU A 54 5.81 4.70 -7.01
CA LEU A 54 5.10 5.96 -6.79
C LEU A 54 5.98 7.19 -7.04
N PRO A 55 7.19 7.32 -6.46
CA PRO A 55 8.10 8.42 -6.80
C PRO A 55 8.43 8.48 -8.30
N ALA A 56 8.61 7.33 -8.95
CA ALA A 56 8.87 7.27 -10.38
C ALA A 56 7.68 7.77 -11.24
N ILE A 57 6.44 7.52 -10.81
CA ILE A 57 5.23 8.06 -11.47
C ILE A 57 5.16 9.57 -11.26
N ILE A 58 5.43 10.08 -10.05
CA ILE A 58 5.46 11.52 -9.75
C ILE A 58 6.48 12.23 -10.66
N GLU A 59 7.70 11.72 -10.77
CA GLU A 59 8.74 12.33 -11.60
C GLU A 59 8.38 12.32 -13.09
N ARG A 60 7.70 11.29 -13.59
CA ARG A 60 7.17 11.30 -14.97
C ARG A 60 6.07 12.33 -15.13
N ALA A 61 5.13 12.39 -14.19
CA ALA A 61 4.05 13.36 -14.24
C ALA A 61 4.55 14.82 -14.22
N LYS A 62 5.60 15.13 -13.44
CA LYS A 62 6.26 16.46 -13.46
C LYS A 62 6.81 16.84 -14.86
N ARG A 63 7.09 15.85 -15.70
CA ARG A 63 7.52 16.02 -17.10
C ARG A 63 6.38 15.92 -18.12
N GLU A 64 5.15 16.13 -17.68
CA GLU A 64 3.94 16.01 -18.50
C GLU A 64 3.72 14.60 -19.10
N GLU A 65 4.36 13.57 -18.50
CA GLU A 65 4.21 12.17 -18.91
C GLU A 65 3.31 11.42 -17.94
N CYS A 66 2.06 11.14 -18.33
CA CYS A 66 1.17 10.26 -17.60
C CYS A 66 1.36 8.82 -18.07
N SER A 67 2.21 8.04 -17.38
CA SER A 67 2.52 6.67 -17.82
C SER A 67 2.69 5.70 -16.65
N VAL A 68 2.35 4.42 -16.92
CA VAL A 68 2.48 3.31 -15.98
C VAL A 68 3.16 2.12 -16.66
N TRP A 69 3.82 1.28 -15.86
CA TRP A 69 4.43 0.04 -16.32
C TRP A 69 3.39 -1.09 -16.33
N GLY A 70 3.57 -2.05 -17.24
CA GLY A 70 2.65 -3.13 -17.48
C GLY A 70 1.33 -2.63 -18.03
N SER A 71 0.25 -3.36 -17.79
CA SER A 71 -1.11 -2.99 -18.17
C SER A 71 -1.66 -1.80 -17.37
N GLY A 72 -1.10 -1.53 -16.20
CA GLY A 72 -1.59 -0.53 -15.24
C GLY A 72 -2.91 -0.91 -14.56
N THR A 73 -3.38 -2.15 -14.76
CA THR A 73 -4.62 -2.65 -14.13
C THR A 73 -4.39 -3.31 -12.78
N GLN A 74 -3.13 -3.50 -12.38
CA GLN A 74 -2.79 -4.02 -11.06
C GLN A 74 -3.34 -3.10 -9.98
N VAL A 75 -3.95 -3.70 -8.96
CA VAL A 75 -4.60 -2.99 -7.86
C VAL A 75 -3.73 -3.03 -6.61
N ARG A 76 -3.60 -1.90 -5.95
CA ARG A 76 -2.94 -1.75 -4.65
C ARG A 76 -3.80 -0.93 -3.70
N ASP A 77 -3.57 -1.16 -2.43
CA ASP A 77 -4.06 -0.34 -1.32
C ASP A 77 -2.92 0.58 -0.85
N TRP A 78 -3.10 1.87 -0.98
CA TRP A 78 -2.08 2.87 -0.72
C TRP A 78 -2.35 3.58 0.59
N VAL A 79 -1.56 3.32 1.61
CA VAL A 79 -1.68 3.93 2.94
C VAL A 79 -0.56 4.92 3.19
N HIS A 80 -0.90 6.15 3.58
CA HIS A 80 0.10 7.18 3.88
C HIS A 80 0.88 6.83 5.15
N ILE A 81 2.18 7.13 5.16
CA ILE A 81 3.09 6.81 6.27
C ILE A 81 2.58 7.35 7.62
N ASN A 82 1.99 8.53 7.67
CA ASN A 82 1.47 9.11 8.90
C ASN A 82 0.29 8.31 9.47
N ASP A 83 -0.56 7.71 8.62
CA ASP A 83 -1.61 6.81 9.09
C ASP A 83 -1.03 5.49 9.61
N ALA A 84 -0.01 4.94 8.96
CA ALA A 84 0.70 3.76 9.46
C ALA A 84 1.42 4.03 10.80
N LEU A 85 2.03 5.20 10.98
CA LEU A 85 2.66 5.62 12.24
C LEU A 85 1.65 5.75 13.38
N ARG A 86 0.44 6.27 13.13
CA ARG A 86 -0.62 6.30 14.15
C ARG A 86 -0.99 4.90 14.64
N VAL A 87 -1.03 3.92 13.75
CA VAL A 87 -1.26 2.51 14.13
C VAL A 87 -0.08 1.99 14.95
N PHE A 88 1.14 2.28 14.54
CA PHE A 88 2.34 1.89 15.29
C PHE A 88 2.32 2.47 16.72
N GLU A 89 2.04 3.77 16.88
CA GLU A 89 1.93 4.44 18.18
C GLU A 89 0.87 3.79 19.10
N TYR A 90 -0.29 3.43 18.53
CA TYR A 90 -1.31 2.69 19.26
C TYR A 90 -0.81 1.32 19.72
N LEU A 91 -0.12 0.57 18.86
CA LEU A 91 0.37 -0.76 19.17
C LEU A 91 1.47 -0.75 20.24
N VAL A 92 2.33 0.27 20.26
CA VAL A 92 3.36 0.43 21.32
C VAL A 92 2.73 0.58 22.70
N GLN A 93 1.53 1.14 22.81
CA GLN A 93 0.83 1.34 24.07
C GLN A 93 -0.10 0.17 24.44
N ARG A 94 -0.28 -0.78 23.54
CA ARG A 94 -1.19 -1.90 23.72
C ARG A 94 -0.48 -3.08 24.38
N GLU A 95 -1.05 -3.64 25.43
CA GLU A 95 -0.48 -4.82 26.13
C GLU A 95 -0.79 -6.15 25.43
N GLU A 96 -2.00 -6.27 24.85
CA GLU A 96 -2.46 -7.53 24.28
C GLU A 96 -2.01 -7.67 22.81
N PRO A 97 -1.34 -8.78 22.48
CA PRO A 97 -0.88 -9.06 21.12
C PRO A 97 -2.02 -9.00 20.09
N ILE A 98 -1.72 -8.49 18.90
CA ILE A 98 -2.66 -8.43 17.79
C ILE A 98 -1.94 -8.55 16.46
N VAL A 99 -2.59 -9.18 15.49
CA VAL A 99 -2.21 -9.12 14.06
C VAL A 99 -3.13 -8.11 13.40
N LEU A 100 -2.59 -7.17 12.65
CA LEU A 100 -3.36 -6.06 12.12
C LEU A 100 -2.91 -5.67 10.69
N ASN A 101 -3.85 -5.69 9.76
CA ASN A 101 -3.65 -5.14 8.43
C ASN A 101 -3.60 -3.61 8.48
N ILE A 102 -2.61 -3.02 7.80
CA ILE A 102 -2.44 -1.57 7.69
C ILE A 102 -2.68 -1.17 6.23
N GLY A 103 -3.87 -0.69 5.95
CA GLY A 103 -4.30 -0.27 4.63
C GLY A 103 -5.46 0.72 4.72
N THR A 104 -5.96 1.18 3.59
CA THR A 104 -7.12 2.07 3.49
C THR A 104 -8.42 1.32 3.22
N GLY A 105 -8.34 0.08 2.73
CA GLY A 105 -9.47 -0.67 2.19
C GLY A 105 -9.98 -0.10 0.85
N ILE A 106 -9.24 0.83 0.24
CA ILE A 106 -9.59 1.45 -1.04
C ILE A 106 -8.66 0.92 -2.13
N PRO A 107 -9.17 0.06 -3.02
CA PRO A 107 -8.39 -0.44 -4.15
C PRO A 107 -8.20 0.65 -5.20
N LEU A 108 -6.95 0.91 -5.61
CA LEU A 108 -6.62 1.78 -6.74
C LEU A 108 -5.75 1.04 -7.74
N THR A 109 -6.10 1.14 -9.00
CA THR A 109 -5.26 0.68 -10.11
C THR A 109 -4.08 1.65 -10.31
N PHE A 110 -2.97 1.17 -10.89
CA PHE A 110 -1.86 2.06 -11.24
C PHE A 110 -2.26 3.15 -12.26
N LYS A 111 -3.25 2.88 -13.11
CA LYS A 111 -3.82 3.91 -14.01
C LYS A 111 -4.50 5.03 -13.22
N GLU A 112 -5.34 4.69 -12.24
CA GLU A 112 -5.99 5.67 -11.37
C GLU A 112 -4.97 6.45 -10.56
N VAL A 113 -3.96 5.77 -10.01
CA VAL A 113 -2.83 6.39 -9.30
C VAL A 113 -2.12 7.42 -10.18
N ALA A 114 -1.74 7.07 -11.42
CA ALA A 114 -1.08 7.99 -12.33
C ALA A 114 -1.95 9.19 -12.70
N GLN A 115 -3.23 8.97 -12.89
CA GLN A 115 -4.18 10.05 -13.19
C GLN A 115 -4.39 11.00 -12.00
N ILE A 116 -4.49 10.47 -10.78
CA ILE A 116 -4.60 11.31 -9.57
C ILE A 116 -3.34 12.14 -9.40
N ILE A 117 -2.15 11.54 -9.56
CA ILE A 117 -0.87 12.25 -9.47
C ILE A 117 -0.79 13.35 -10.51
N TYR A 118 -1.12 13.04 -11.76
CA TYR A 118 -1.08 14.03 -12.86
C TYR A 118 -2.02 15.20 -12.54
N LYS A 119 -3.24 14.92 -12.09
CA LYS A 119 -4.19 15.95 -11.68
C LYS A 119 -3.69 16.82 -10.52
N GLU A 120 -3.05 16.24 -9.52
CA GLU A 120 -2.53 17.00 -8.38
C GLU A 120 -1.37 17.94 -8.79
N ILE A 121 -0.62 17.60 -9.85
CA ILE A 121 0.48 18.40 -10.37
C ILE A 121 -0.02 19.48 -11.35
N HIS A 122 -0.93 19.13 -12.27
CA HIS A 122 -1.33 19.99 -13.41
C HIS A 122 -2.72 20.60 -13.25
N GLY A 123 -3.50 20.22 -12.25
CA GLY A 123 -4.88 20.68 -12.03
C GLY A 123 -5.94 19.94 -12.84
N GLU A 124 -5.56 19.09 -13.79
CA GLU A 124 -6.46 18.33 -14.66
C GLU A 124 -5.96 16.91 -14.92
N TYR A 125 -6.85 16.01 -15.33
CA TYR A 125 -6.49 14.66 -15.73
C TYR A 125 -5.77 14.64 -17.08
N SER A 126 -4.81 13.73 -17.23
CA SER A 126 -4.14 13.53 -18.52
C SER A 126 -5.10 12.92 -19.55
N LEU A 127 -5.11 13.47 -20.77
CA LEU A 127 -5.81 12.88 -21.91
C LEU A 127 -4.99 11.75 -22.58
N ASP A 128 -3.69 11.65 -22.30
CA ASP A 128 -2.75 10.68 -22.88
C ASP A 128 -2.12 9.81 -21.78
N LEU A 129 -2.91 8.89 -21.22
CA LEU A 129 -2.38 7.88 -20.32
C LEU A 129 -1.73 6.74 -21.11
N ARG A 130 -0.42 6.55 -20.95
CA ARG A 130 0.36 5.51 -21.64
C ARG A 130 0.66 4.31 -20.75
N THR A 131 0.68 3.11 -21.33
CA THR A 131 1.09 1.86 -20.69
C THR A 131 2.33 1.29 -21.36
N LYS A 132 3.28 0.76 -20.57
CA LYS A 132 4.52 0.12 -21.05
C LYS A 132 4.46 -1.36 -20.76
N SER A 133 3.89 -2.14 -21.67
CA SER A 133 3.58 -3.57 -21.51
C SER A 133 4.81 -4.51 -21.48
N ASP A 134 5.98 -4.01 -21.83
CA ASP A 134 7.25 -4.72 -21.80
C ASP A 134 7.90 -4.78 -20.40
N GLN A 135 7.29 -4.13 -19.42
CA GLN A 135 7.77 -4.08 -18.04
C GLN A 135 7.07 -5.12 -17.16
N PRO A 136 7.78 -5.65 -16.12
CA PRO A 136 7.21 -6.67 -15.24
C PRO A 136 5.93 -6.21 -14.55
N GLU A 137 4.94 -7.09 -14.51
CA GLU A 137 3.73 -6.93 -13.71
C GLU A 137 3.86 -7.73 -12.41
N GLY A 138 3.61 -7.09 -11.28
CA GLY A 138 3.53 -7.77 -9.99
C GLY A 138 2.16 -8.40 -9.76
N ALA A 139 1.84 -8.77 -8.50
CA ALA A 139 0.55 -9.33 -8.12
C ALA A 139 -0.62 -8.49 -8.65
N VAL A 140 -1.65 -9.16 -9.19
CA VAL A 140 -2.75 -8.50 -9.90
C VAL A 140 -3.61 -7.68 -8.96
N TYR A 141 -3.86 -8.17 -7.74
CA TYR A 141 -4.84 -7.59 -6.84
C TYR A 141 -4.41 -7.74 -5.38
N ARG A 142 -4.20 -6.62 -4.67
CA ARG A 142 -3.89 -6.60 -3.25
C ARG A 142 -4.48 -5.36 -2.58
N TYR A 143 -5.51 -5.54 -1.74
CA TYR A 143 -6.00 -4.49 -0.85
C TYR A 143 -6.51 -5.08 0.48
N ALA A 144 -6.52 -4.27 1.53
CA ALA A 144 -6.80 -4.69 2.89
C ALA A 144 -8.31 -4.83 3.16
N ASP A 145 -8.69 -5.85 3.93
CA ASP A 145 -9.83 -5.74 4.81
C ASP A 145 -9.38 -4.94 6.06
N ILE A 146 -10.03 -3.82 6.32
CA ILE A 146 -9.73 -2.93 7.44
C ILE A 146 -10.83 -2.94 8.51
N THR A 147 -11.67 -3.97 8.54
CA THR A 147 -12.76 -4.07 9.52
C THR A 147 -12.22 -4.05 10.95
N LEU A 148 -11.15 -4.81 11.22
CA LEU A 148 -10.50 -4.83 12.52
C LEU A 148 -9.85 -3.47 12.86
N LEU A 149 -9.16 -2.86 11.90
CA LEU A 149 -8.54 -1.54 12.06
C LEU A 149 -9.58 -0.46 12.42
N LYS A 150 -10.73 -0.47 11.74
CA LYS A 150 -11.87 0.42 12.03
C LYS A 150 -12.46 0.18 13.42
N SER A 151 -12.60 -1.07 13.84
CA SER A 151 -13.15 -1.41 15.16
C SER A 151 -12.30 -0.87 16.33
N LEU A 152 -11.02 -0.58 16.06
CA LEU A 152 -10.08 0.03 17.00
C LEU A 152 -10.04 1.56 16.91
N GLY A 153 -10.84 2.19 16.04
CA GLY A 153 -10.82 3.65 15.81
C GLY A 153 -9.57 4.14 15.07
N LEU A 154 -8.91 3.27 14.32
CA LEU A 154 -7.62 3.53 13.65
C LEU A 154 -7.74 3.68 12.14
N GLU A 155 -8.95 3.88 11.62
CA GLU A 155 -9.14 4.06 10.17
C GLU A 155 -8.23 5.16 9.62
N PRO A 156 -7.70 4.98 8.40
CA PRO A 156 -6.89 5.98 7.73
C PRO A 156 -7.64 7.31 7.56
N LYS A 157 -6.94 8.41 7.74
CA LYS A 157 -7.51 9.77 7.67
C LYS A 157 -7.02 10.54 6.44
N ILE A 158 -5.91 10.12 5.86
CA ILE A 158 -5.28 10.81 4.74
C ILE A 158 -5.72 10.13 3.44
N SER A 159 -6.46 10.84 2.61
CA SER A 159 -6.81 10.37 1.27
C SER A 159 -5.57 10.26 0.39
N PHE A 160 -5.63 9.44 -0.68
CA PHE A 160 -4.50 9.27 -1.58
C PHE A 160 -4.07 10.61 -2.22
N ALA A 161 -5.01 11.44 -2.64
CA ALA A 161 -4.72 12.76 -3.21
C ALA A 161 -4.03 13.70 -2.20
N GLU A 162 -4.51 13.75 -0.95
CA GLU A 162 -3.85 14.54 0.12
C GLU A 162 -2.44 14.05 0.40
N GLY A 163 -2.25 12.73 0.47
CA GLY A 163 -0.92 12.15 0.69
C GLY A 163 0.04 12.45 -0.46
N ILE A 164 -0.42 12.43 -1.72
CA ILE A 164 0.41 12.79 -2.88
C ILE A 164 0.89 14.24 -2.81
N ARG A 165 0.08 15.20 -2.35
CA ARG A 165 0.51 16.59 -2.18
C ARG A 165 1.71 16.75 -1.22
N THR A 166 1.93 15.81 -0.31
CA THR A 166 3.09 15.82 0.58
C THR A 166 4.38 15.33 -0.09
N MET A 167 4.29 14.74 -1.30
CA MET A 167 5.40 14.17 -2.06
C MET A 167 5.78 14.97 -3.31
N ILE A 168 4.93 15.90 -3.75
CA ILE A 168 5.15 16.79 -4.89
C ILE A 168 6.00 17.98 -4.45
#